data_34c119d8545a3e7e6268f80ee46cc16e
#
_entry.id   34c119d8545a3e7e6268f80ee46cc16e
#
_cell.length_a   1.000
_cell.length_b   1.000
_cell.length_c   1.000
_cell.angle_alpha   90.00
_cell.angle_beta   90.00
_cell.angle_gamma   90.00
#
_symmetry.space_group_name_H-M   'P 1'
#
loop_
_entity.id
_entity.type
_entity.pdbx_description
1 polymer ?
#
loop_
_entity_poly.entity_id
_entity_poly.type
_entity_poly.pdbx_seq_one_letter_code
_entity_poly.pdbx_strand_id
1 'polypeptide(L)'
;MKYISYLTIGIFFGIIMYKSEAASWFRIYEMFQFGSFHMYGIIGSALAIGVIGVQVIKKFKLKAIDGAEMNLHPKKKSVARYLIGGIIFGLGWALAGACPGPMYVLVGAGYYSILIVIGGALLGTFVYGLVKDRLPH
;
A
#
# COMPACT_ATOMS: atom_id res chain seq x y z
N MET A 1 -1.57 15.69 20.70
CA MET A 1 -2.78 15.46 19.86
C MET A 1 -2.51 14.70 18.56
N LYS A 2 -1.37 14.87 17.88
CA LYS A 2 -1.02 14.16 16.62
C LYS A 2 -1.10 12.64 16.73
N TYR A 3 -0.49 12.04 17.76
CA TYR A 3 -0.44 10.59 17.94
C TYR A 3 -1.82 9.96 18.12
N ILE A 4 -2.74 10.66 18.78
CA ILE A 4 -4.11 10.18 18.99
C ILE A 4 -4.86 10.13 17.65
N SER A 5 -4.70 11.15 16.80
CA SER A 5 -5.32 11.17 15.46
C SER A 5 -4.81 10.03 14.58
N TYR A 6 -3.50 9.77 14.59
CA TYR A 6 -2.93 8.64 13.83
C TYR A 6 -3.39 7.29 14.38
N LEU A 7 -3.48 7.15 15.70
CA LEU A 7 -3.99 5.93 16.33
C LEU A 7 -5.44 5.67 15.94
N THR A 8 -6.29 6.70 16.00
CA THR A 8 -7.72 6.58 15.64
C THR A 8 -7.89 6.19 14.16
N ILE A 9 -7.15 6.85 13.26
CA ILE A 9 -7.17 6.52 11.83
C ILE A 9 -6.68 5.10 11.59
N GLY A 10 -5.62 4.67 12.28
CA GLY A 10 -5.08 3.31 12.18
C GLY A 10 -6.06 2.24 12.65
N ILE A 11 -6.75 2.47 13.77
CA ILE A 11 -7.79 1.55 14.26
C ILE A 11 -8.93 1.45 13.25
N PHE A 12 -9.42 2.59 12.74
CA PHE A 12 -10.50 2.61 11.77
C PHE A 12 -10.11 1.89 10.47
N PHE A 13 -8.90 2.15 9.97
CA PHE A 13 -8.33 1.45 8.83
C PHE A 13 -8.26 -0.06 9.04
N GLY A 14 -7.78 -0.52 10.21
CA GLY A 14 -7.69 -1.93 10.56
C GLY A 14 -9.07 -2.61 10.57
N ILE A 15 -10.07 -1.97 11.16
CA ILE A 15 -11.44 -2.48 11.21
C ILE A 15 -12.02 -2.59 9.79
N ILE A 16 -11.85 -1.58 8.96
CA ILE A 16 -12.34 -1.59 7.57
C ILE A 16 -11.66 -2.71 6.78
N MET A 17 -10.34 -2.84 6.85
CA MET A 17 -9.58 -3.86 6.14
C MET A 17 -9.97 -5.29 6.56
N TYR A 18 -10.22 -5.49 7.85
CA TYR A 18 -10.66 -6.79 8.36
C TYR A 18 -12.11 -7.11 7.95
N LYS A 19 -13.03 -6.16 8.10
CA LYS A 19 -14.45 -6.35 7.77
C LYS A 19 -14.73 -6.46 6.27
N SER A 20 -13.96 -5.77 5.45
CA SER A 20 -14.07 -5.84 3.97
C SER A 20 -13.42 -7.10 3.38
N GLU A 21 -12.82 -7.94 4.21
CA GLU A 21 -12.02 -9.10 3.77
C GLU A 21 -10.86 -8.75 2.81
N ALA A 22 -10.51 -7.47 2.69
CA ALA A 22 -9.43 -7.01 1.84
C ALA A 22 -8.04 -7.50 2.30
N ALA A 23 -7.92 -7.90 3.57
CA ALA A 23 -6.73 -8.54 4.12
C ALA A 23 -6.67 -10.06 3.86
N SER A 24 -7.74 -10.66 3.32
CA SER A 24 -7.82 -12.11 3.10
C SER A 24 -6.98 -12.53 1.89
N TRP A 25 -6.08 -13.49 2.11
CA TRP A 25 -5.32 -14.14 1.03
C TRP A 25 -6.24 -14.73 -0.04
N PHE A 26 -7.36 -15.31 0.36
CA PHE A 26 -8.32 -15.95 -0.56
C PHE A 26 -8.90 -14.94 -1.56
N ARG A 27 -9.21 -13.72 -1.13
CA ARG A 27 -9.74 -12.67 -2.00
C ARG A 27 -8.72 -12.19 -3.02
N ILE A 28 -7.44 -12.16 -2.63
CA ILE A 28 -6.35 -11.81 -3.54
C ILE A 28 -6.14 -12.94 -4.56
N TYR A 29 -6.22 -14.17 -4.13
CA TYR A 29 -6.12 -15.34 -5.01
C TYR A 29 -7.27 -15.36 -6.05
N GLU A 30 -8.52 -15.18 -5.62
CA GLU A 30 -9.67 -15.04 -6.54
C GLU A 30 -9.49 -13.92 -7.56
N MET A 31 -8.90 -12.82 -7.14
CA MET A 31 -8.62 -11.69 -8.03
C MET A 31 -7.65 -12.09 -9.16
N PHE A 32 -6.57 -12.81 -8.86
CA PHE A 32 -5.61 -13.25 -9.86
C PHE A 32 -6.20 -14.32 -10.82
N GLN A 33 -7.21 -15.05 -10.39
CA GLN A 33 -7.97 -15.99 -11.24
C GLN A 33 -9.14 -15.34 -11.98
N PHE A 34 -9.34 -14.03 -11.84
CA PHE A 34 -10.49 -13.31 -12.41
C PHE A 34 -11.86 -13.87 -11.96
N GLY A 35 -11.90 -14.56 -10.83
CA GLY A 35 -13.10 -15.19 -10.29
C GLY A 35 -14.05 -14.27 -9.56
N SER A 36 -13.58 -13.12 -9.07
CA SER A 36 -14.39 -12.21 -8.26
C SER A 36 -14.06 -10.74 -8.55
N PHE A 37 -15.11 -9.91 -8.66
CA PHE A 37 -14.99 -8.46 -8.83
C PHE A 37 -14.63 -7.73 -7.53
N HIS A 38 -14.77 -8.37 -6.39
CA HIS A 38 -14.67 -7.75 -5.06
C HIS A 38 -13.39 -6.93 -4.87
N MET A 39 -12.22 -7.54 -5.09
CA MET A 39 -10.93 -6.85 -4.91
C MET A 39 -10.68 -5.76 -5.95
N TYR A 40 -11.10 -5.99 -7.20
CA TYR A 40 -11.04 -4.95 -8.23
C TYR A 40 -11.88 -3.74 -7.86
N GLY A 41 -13.06 -3.96 -7.27
CA GLY A 41 -13.93 -2.90 -6.78
C GLY A 41 -13.28 -2.09 -5.66
N ILE A 42 -12.66 -2.76 -4.68
CA ILE A 42 -11.97 -2.09 -3.57
C ILE A 42 -10.79 -1.26 -4.09
N ILE A 43 -9.91 -1.87 -4.89
CA ILE A 43 -8.72 -1.18 -5.43
C ILE A 43 -9.13 -0.02 -6.36
N GLY A 44 -10.10 -0.27 -7.25
CA GLY A 44 -10.58 0.75 -8.19
C GLY A 44 -11.24 1.94 -7.51
N SER A 45 -12.10 1.69 -6.52
CA SER A 45 -12.73 2.77 -5.75
C SER A 45 -11.71 3.55 -4.91
N ALA A 46 -10.76 2.87 -4.28
CA ALA A 46 -9.69 3.51 -3.53
C ALA A 46 -8.81 4.38 -4.44
N LEU A 47 -8.49 3.89 -5.65
CA LEU A 47 -7.74 4.65 -6.65
C LEU A 47 -8.52 5.89 -7.10
N ALA A 48 -9.80 5.75 -7.43
CA ALA A 48 -10.65 6.87 -7.87
C ALA A 48 -10.74 7.95 -6.80
N ILE A 49 -11.05 7.56 -5.55
CA ILE A 49 -11.13 8.49 -4.41
C ILE A 49 -9.76 9.13 -4.15
N GLY A 50 -8.67 8.37 -4.24
CA GLY A 50 -7.31 8.86 -4.07
C GLY A 50 -6.93 9.92 -5.11
N VAL A 51 -7.26 9.70 -6.38
CA VAL A 51 -7.02 10.67 -7.46
C VAL A 51 -7.81 11.95 -7.23
N ILE A 52 -9.09 11.83 -6.89
CA ILE A 52 -9.94 12.99 -6.58
C ILE A 52 -9.39 13.73 -5.36
N GLY A 53 -9.03 13.02 -4.29
CA GLY A 53 -8.47 13.58 -3.07
C GLY A 53 -7.17 14.37 -3.32
N VAL A 54 -6.24 13.81 -4.10
CA VAL A 54 -5.00 14.50 -4.47
C VAL A 54 -5.27 15.75 -5.31
N GLN A 55 -6.24 15.70 -6.24
CA GLN A 55 -6.61 16.86 -7.03
C GLN A 55 -7.23 17.98 -6.16
N VAL A 56 -8.09 17.61 -5.21
CA VAL A 56 -8.68 18.55 -4.24
C VAL A 56 -7.59 19.22 -3.40
N ILE A 57 -6.64 18.42 -2.85
CA ILE A 57 -5.52 18.94 -2.07
C ILE A 57 -4.69 19.94 -2.88
N LYS A 58 -4.39 19.62 -4.14
CA LYS A 58 -3.63 20.50 -5.04
C LYS A 58 -4.37 21.78 -5.37
N LYS A 59 -5.68 21.67 -5.67
CA LYS A 59 -6.50 22.82 -6.08
C LYS A 59 -6.74 23.79 -4.93
N PHE A 60 -7.02 23.27 -3.74
CA PHE A 60 -7.34 24.09 -2.57
C PHE A 60 -6.11 24.39 -1.69
N LYS A 61 -4.91 23.91 -2.07
CA LYS A 61 -3.66 24.06 -1.29
C LYS A 61 -3.86 23.73 0.19
N LEU A 62 -4.54 22.62 0.45
CA LEU A 62 -4.83 22.20 1.82
C LEU A 62 -3.52 21.98 2.60
N LYS A 63 -3.51 22.45 3.84
CA LYS A 63 -2.39 22.26 4.74
C LYS A 63 -2.51 20.92 5.47
N ALA A 64 -1.37 20.34 5.84
CA ALA A 64 -1.34 19.16 6.69
C ALA A 64 -1.88 19.49 8.10
N ILE A 65 -2.20 18.46 8.88
CA ILE A 65 -2.64 18.61 10.28
C ILE A 65 -1.66 19.41 11.12
N ASP A 66 -0.40 19.45 10.71
CA ASP A 66 0.68 20.21 11.33
C ASP A 66 0.78 21.69 10.88
N GLY A 67 -0.11 22.12 9.99
CA GLY A 67 -0.06 23.44 9.38
C GLY A 67 1.01 23.61 8.28
N ALA A 68 1.79 22.55 8.00
CA ALA A 68 2.79 22.57 6.94
C ALA A 68 2.12 22.53 5.55
N GLU A 69 2.70 23.23 4.58
CA GLU A 69 2.24 23.19 3.20
C GLU A 69 2.52 21.80 2.57
N MET A 70 1.50 21.18 1.99
CA MET A 70 1.65 19.93 1.27
C MET A 70 2.26 20.19 -0.12
N ASN A 71 3.58 20.09 -0.22
CA ASN A 71 4.27 20.26 -1.49
C ASN A 71 4.39 18.91 -2.23
N LEU A 72 3.46 18.67 -3.14
CA LEU A 72 3.42 17.45 -3.96
C LEU A 72 4.26 17.64 -5.23
N HIS A 73 5.57 17.46 -5.10
CA HIS A 73 6.49 17.53 -6.25
C HIS A 73 6.28 16.35 -7.18
N PRO A 74 6.15 16.58 -8.51
CA PRO A 74 6.10 15.50 -9.47
C PRO A 74 7.46 14.79 -9.52
N LYS A 75 7.45 13.46 -9.39
CA LYS A 75 8.66 12.66 -9.55
C LYS A 75 9.09 12.63 -11.01
N LYS A 76 10.41 12.56 -11.24
CA LYS A 76 10.95 12.34 -12.58
C LYS A 76 10.42 11.03 -13.14
N LYS A 77 9.84 11.08 -14.33
CA LYS A 77 9.31 9.89 -15.01
C LYS A 77 10.47 9.06 -15.54
N SER A 78 10.61 7.82 -15.11
CA SER A 78 11.57 6.84 -15.60
C SER A 78 10.85 5.54 -15.92
N VAL A 79 10.70 5.24 -17.21
CA VAL A 79 9.97 4.03 -17.67
C VAL A 79 10.63 2.76 -17.13
N ALA A 80 11.94 2.66 -17.19
CA ALA A 80 12.69 1.50 -16.72
C ALA A 80 12.44 1.22 -15.21
N ARG A 81 12.46 2.27 -14.38
CA ARG A 81 12.19 2.15 -12.94
C ARG A 81 10.79 1.62 -12.67
N TYR A 82 9.78 2.18 -13.34
CA TYR A 82 8.39 1.77 -13.11
C TYR A 82 8.11 0.36 -13.64
N LEU A 83 8.70 0.01 -14.78
CA LEU A 83 8.50 -1.32 -15.38
C LEU A 83 9.18 -2.41 -14.53
N ILE A 84 10.48 -2.26 -14.25
CA ILE A 84 11.23 -3.25 -13.47
C ILE A 84 10.68 -3.34 -12.04
N GLY A 85 10.47 -2.20 -11.39
CA GLY A 85 9.92 -2.15 -10.03
C GLY A 85 8.51 -2.73 -9.97
N GLY A 86 7.67 -2.47 -10.96
CA GLY A 86 6.32 -3.03 -11.06
C GLY A 86 6.31 -4.54 -11.26
N ILE A 87 7.22 -5.09 -12.09
CA ILE A 87 7.36 -6.54 -12.29
C ILE A 87 7.79 -7.22 -10.98
N ILE A 88 8.84 -6.70 -10.34
CA ILE A 88 9.35 -7.29 -9.07
C ILE A 88 8.27 -7.21 -7.98
N PHE A 89 7.60 -6.07 -7.85
CA PHE A 89 6.51 -5.89 -6.91
C PHE A 89 5.35 -6.86 -7.20
N GLY A 90 4.93 -6.97 -8.46
CA GLY A 90 3.83 -7.84 -8.86
C GLY A 90 4.12 -9.31 -8.60
N LEU A 91 5.35 -9.77 -8.87
CA LEU A 91 5.77 -11.14 -8.53
C LEU A 91 5.76 -11.39 -7.03
N GLY A 92 6.29 -10.48 -6.22
CA GLY A 92 6.28 -10.58 -4.77
C GLY A 92 4.84 -10.59 -4.21
N TRP A 93 3.97 -9.74 -4.75
CA TRP A 93 2.57 -9.68 -4.35
C TRP A 93 1.79 -10.94 -4.72
N ALA A 94 2.00 -11.47 -5.91
CA ALA A 94 1.37 -12.72 -6.35
C ALA A 94 1.81 -13.92 -5.49
N LEU A 95 3.08 -13.97 -5.09
CA LEU A 95 3.60 -15.05 -4.22
C LEU A 95 3.10 -14.92 -2.77
N ALA A 96 3.12 -13.71 -2.22
CA ALA A 96 2.76 -13.48 -0.83
C ALA A 96 1.24 -13.46 -0.62
N GLY A 97 0.45 -13.09 -1.64
CA GLY A 97 -0.99 -12.91 -1.54
C GLY A 97 -1.39 -11.88 -0.48
N ALA A 98 -0.52 -10.92 -0.18
CA ALA A 98 -0.76 -9.94 0.87
C ALA A 98 -0.23 -8.55 0.52
N CYS A 99 -1.00 -7.52 0.83
CA CYS A 99 -0.56 -6.13 0.71
C CYS A 99 0.13 -5.67 2.00
N PRO A 100 1.09 -4.72 1.95
CA PRO A 100 1.81 -4.26 3.12
C PRO A 100 0.93 -3.77 4.28
N GLY A 101 -0.12 -2.99 4.00
CA GLY A 101 -1.06 -2.53 5.03
C GLY A 101 -1.80 -3.67 5.73
N PRO A 102 -2.52 -4.51 4.98
CA PRO A 102 -3.18 -5.70 5.50
C PRO A 102 -2.29 -6.70 6.24
N MET A 103 -0.99 -6.78 5.96
CA MET A 103 -0.09 -7.66 6.72
C MET A 103 -0.12 -7.38 8.22
N TYR A 104 -0.12 -6.11 8.62
CA TYR A 104 -0.20 -5.72 10.04
C TYR A 104 -1.58 -6.05 10.64
N VAL A 105 -2.64 -5.95 9.86
CA VAL A 105 -3.99 -6.34 10.28
C VAL A 105 -4.06 -7.85 10.52
N LEU A 106 -3.43 -8.66 9.67
CA LEU A 106 -3.36 -10.11 9.83
C LEU A 106 -2.56 -10.52 11.07
N VAL A 107 -1.46 -9.83 11.40
CA VAL A 107 -0.74 -10.05 12.66
C VAL A 107 -1.66 -9.79 13.86
N GLY A 108 -2.40 -8.68 13.84
CA GLY A 108 -3.38 -8.35 14.88
C GLY A 108 -4.54 -9.35 14.97
N ALA A 109 -4.89 -10.00 13.87
CA ALA A 109 -5.90 -11.06 13.82
C ALA A 109 -5.37 -12.44 14.27
N GLY A 110 -4.08 -12.56 14.62
CA GLY A 110 -3.47 -13.81 15.12
C GLY A 110 -2.81 -14.69 14.06
N TYR A 111 -2.71 -14.24 12.82
CA TYR A 111 -2.03 -14.98 11.74
C TYR A 111 -0.52 -14.73 11.75
N TYR A 112 0.20 -15.32 12.69
CA TYR A 112 1.63 -15.05 12.88
C TYR A 112 2.54 -15.50 11.74
N SER A 113 2.09 -16.41 10.87
CA SER A 113 2.84 -16.84 9.68
C SER A 113 3.21 -15.67 8.76
N ILE A 114 2.42 -14.59 8.78
CA ILE A 114 2.67 -13.38 7.99
C ILE A 114 3.95 -12.63 8.42
N LEU A 115 4.46 -12.88 9.64
CA LEU A 115 5.71 -12.28 10.12
C LEU A 115 6.90 -12.67 9.24
N ILE A 116 6.89 -13.86 8.64
CA ILE A 116 7.91 -14.31 7.70
C ILE A 116 7.90 -13.41 6.45
N VAL A 117 6.71 -13.09 5.95
CA VAL A 117 6.54 -12.22 4.79
C VAL A 117 6.99 -10.79 5.11
N ILE A 118 6.65 -10.28 6.30
CA ILE A 118 7.10 -8.97 6.78
C ILE A 118 8.63 -8.95 6.89
N GLY A 119 9.25 -10.00 7.45
CA GLY A 119 10.70 -10.14 7.51
C GLY A 119 11.33 -10.12 6.13
N GLY A 120 10.78 -10.86 5.16
CA GLY A 120 11.21 -10.84 3.77
C GLY A 120 11.10 -9.45 3.12
N ALA A 121 10.01 -8.73 3.39
CA ALA A 121 9.80 -7.37 2.89
C ALA A 121 10.83 -6.38 3.47
N LEU A 122 11.15 -6.50 4.76
CA LEU A 122 12.20 -5.68 5.40
C LEU A 122 13.57 -5.96 4.81
N LEU A 123 13.93 -7.24 4.62
CA LEU A 123 15.17 -7.62 3.96
C LEU A 123 15.23 -7.10 2.52
N GLY A 124 14.16 -7.22 1.75
CA GLY A 124 14.07 -6.67 0.40
C GLY A 124 14.28 -5.16 0.36
N THR A 125 13.68 -4.43 1.30
CA THR A 125 13.86 -2.98 1.42
C THR A 125 15.30 -2.62 1.79
N PHE A 126 15.92 -3.38 2.66
CA PHE A 126 17.32 -3.20 3.04
C PHE A 126 18.25 -3.43 1.84
N VAL A 127 18.07 -4.54 1.11
CA VAL A 127 18.83 -4.85 -0.12
C VAL A 127 18.64 -3.76 -1.17
N TYR A 128 17.40 -3.28 -1.36
CA TYR A 128 17.14 -2.15 -2.27
C TYR A 128 17.94 -0.91 -1.84
N GLY A 129 17.99 -0.61 -0.53
CA GLY A 129 18.78 0.51 -0.01
C GLY A 129 20.26 0.44 -0.36
N LEU A 130 20.83 -0.78 -0.37
CA LEU A 130 22.23 -1.02 -0.74
C LEU A 130 22.49 -0.89 -2.24
N VAL A 131 21.53 -1.27 -3.07
CA VAL A 131 21.70 -1.38 -4.53
C VAL A 131 21.16 -0.17 -5.28
N LYS A 132 20.34 0.68 -4.63
CA LYS A 132 19.64 1.80 -5.28
C LYS A 132 20.56 2.71 -6.11
N ASP A 133 21.80 2.94 -5.64
CA ASP A 133 22.75 3.84 -6.32
C ASP A 133 23.36 3.25 -7.60
N ARG A 134 23.18 1.92 -7.78
CA ARG A 134 23.62 1.18 -8.98
C ARG A 134 22.48 0.93 -9.97
N LEU A 135 21.25 1.24 -9.59
CA LEU A 135 20.09 1.06 -10.46
C LEU A 135 19.89 2.26 -11.38
N PRO A 136 19.41 2.06 -12.63
CA PRO A 136 19.09 3.16 -13.55
C PRO A 136 17.94 3.99 -12.97
N HIS A 137 18.26 5.22 -12.62
CA HIS A 137 17.31 6.19 -12.04
C HIS A 137 16.82 7.19 -13.08
#